data_00cc4a3ec3358a07e483793c15e7413d
#
_entry.id   00cc4a3ec3358a07e483793c15e7413d
#
_cell.length_a   1.000
_cell.length_b   1.000
_cell.length_c   1.000
_cell.angle_alpha   90.00
_cell.angle_beta   90.00
_cell.angle_gamma   90.00
#
_symmetry.space_group_name_H-M   'P 1'
#
loop_
_entity.id
_entity.type
_entity.pdbx_description
1 polymer ?
#
loop_
_entity_poly.entity_id
_entity_poly.type
_entity_poly.pdbx_seq_one_letter_code
_entity_poly.pdbx_strand_id
1 'polypeptide(L)'
;GLKLDSVDQVLVGGSAAPYSMIKAFDEQHDAFLTHGWGMTEMSPLGTINTPTKKAMSLPLEERYQLQTKQGYPMFGVEIKTVNDDNEELPRDGEASGALKVKGPWIMHTYYKAEAPAVDDEGWFDTGDVATIHPDGCMQIVDRAKDVIKTGGEWISSIDLENAVLTHENVVEACVVGVPHPKWDERPLLFLITKDGKEMNKQEINDFLLKKVVKWWLPDDIIFVKELPHGATGKLLKVELREEYKDHLMEK
;
A
#
# COMPACT_ATOMS: atom_id res chain seq x y z
N GLY A 1 22.59 -0.17 19.42
CA GLY A 1 22.04 0.69 18.36
C GLY A 1 21.95 2.13 18.82
N LEU A 2 21.87 3.07 17.90
CA LEU A 2 21.60 4.47 18.23
C LEU A 2 20.15 4.60 18.72
N LYS A 3 19.93 5.43 19.74
CA LYS A 3 18.61 5.80 20.25
C LYS A 3 18.28 7.23 19.84
N LEU A 4 17.02 7.49 19.50
CA LEU A 4 16.54 8.80 19.07
C LEU A 4 15.96 9.59 20.25
N ASP A 5 16.80 9.89 21.27
CA ASP A 5 16.36 10.44 22.56
C ASP A 5 15.67 11.82 22.50
N SER A 6 15.75 12.52 21.35
CA SER A 6 15.15 13.85 21.16
C SER A 6 14.08 13.88 20.06
N VAL A 7 13.57 12.71 19.63
CA VAL A 7 12.57 12.59 18.58
C VAL A 7 11.31 11.95 19.15
N ASP A 8 10.26 12.73 19.33
CA ASP A 8 8.97 12.25 19.84
C ASP A 8 8.05 11.74 18.71
N GLN A 9 8.27 12.23 17.48
CA GLN A 9 7.42 11.90 16.34
C GLN A 9 8.20 11.82 15.03
N VAL A 10 7.85 10.84 14.20
CA VAL A 10 8.40 10.67 12.84
C VAL A 10 7.25 10.66 11.85
N LEU A 11 7.33 11.48 10.81
CA LEU A 11 6.40 11.47 9.68
C LEU A 11 6.97 10.61 8.55
N VAL A 12 6.22 9.61 8.14
CA VAL A 12 6.54 8.74 7.00
C VAL A 12 5.48 8.91 5.91
N GLY A 13 5.94 9.05 4.68
CA GLY A 13 5.07 9.15 3.50
C GLY A 13 5.80 8.70 2.24
N GLY A 14 5.06 8.66 1.11
CA GLY A 14 5.59 8.25 -0.19
C GLY A 14 5.54 6.74 -0.47
N SER A 15 5.43 5.90 0.57
CA SER A 15 5.13 4.47 0.51
C SER A 15 4.37 4.05 1.75
N ALA A 16 3.82 2.83 1.76
CA ALA A 16 3.18 2.27 2.95
C ALA A 16 4.19 2.16 4.11
N ALA A 17 3.78 2.52 5.32
CA ALA A 17 4.56 2.33 6.53
C ALA A 17 4.30 0.91 7.07
N PRO A 18 5.29 -0.01 7.01
CA PRO A 18 5.10 -1.37 7.50
C PRO A 18 4.82 -1.41 9.01
N TYR A 19 3.95 -2.32 9.42
CA TYR A 19 3.64 -2.57 10.83
C TYR A 19 4.91 -2.74 11.69
N SER A 20 5.90 -3.49 11.19
CA SER A 20 7.18 -3.72 11.88
C SER A 20 7.98 -2.43 12.11
N MET A 21 7.92 -1.49 11.18
CA MET A 21 8.57 -0.17 11.32
C MET A 21 7.87 0.65 12.40
N ILE A 22 6.54 0.72 12.38
CA ILE A 22 5.74 1.44 13.38
C ILE A 22 6.07 0.94 14.79
N LYS A 23 6.03 -0.39 14.97
CA LYS A 23 6.36 -1.05 16.24
C LYS A 23 7.80 -0.77 16.68
N ALA A 24 8.76 -0.83 15.76
CA ALA A 24 10.17 -0.57 16.08
C ALA A 24 10.43 0.87 16.55
N PHE A 25 9.78 1.87 15.94
CA PHE A 25 9.90 3.26 16.37
C PHE A 25 9.32 3.48 17.77
N ASP A 26 8.16 2.92 18.07
CA ASP A 26 7.55 3.00 19.41
C ASP A 26 8.42 2.27 20.47
N GLU A 27 8.72 0.98 20.27
CA GLU A 27 9.39 0.15 21.27
C GLU A 27 10.87 0.48 21.49
N GLN A 28 11.59 0.89 20.45
CA GLN A 28 13.05 1.10 20.53
C GLN A 28 13.41 2.56 20.77
N HIS A 29 12.57 3.50 20.33
CA HIS A 29 12.88 4.93 20.33
C HIS A 29 11.87 5.78 21.10
N ASP A 30 10.76 5.21 21.58
CA ASP A 30 9.64 5.93 22.20
C ASP A 30 9.13 7.08 21.28
N ALA A 31 9.15 6.84 19.98
CA ALA A 31 8.79 7.80 18.95
C ALA A 31 7.53 7.36 18.19
N PHE A 32 6.53 8.24 18.16
CA PHE A 32 5.28 7.98 17.45
C PHE A 32 5.49 8.12 15.93
N LEU A 33 5.20 7.06 15.17
CA LEU A 33 5.24 7.12 13.72
C LEU A 33 3.88 7.55 13.17
N THR A 34 3.86 8.69 12.51
CA THR A 34 2.70 9.25 11.80
C THR A 34 2.80 8.90 10.32
N HIS A 35 1.79 8.24 9.79
CA HIS A 35 1.72 7.94 8.36
C HIS A 35 0.98 9.08 7.64
N GLY A 36 1.57 9.59 6.56
CA GLY A 36 0.98 10.59 5.69
C GLY A 36 0.89 10.08 4.25
N TRP A 37 -0.20 10.41 3.57
CA TRP A 37 -0.37 10.11 2.16
C TRP A 37 -0.58 11.39 1.36
N GLY A 38 0.01 11.39 0.18
CA GLY A 38 -0.12 12.46 -0.78
C GLY A 38 0.74 12.25 -2.01
N MET A 39 0.71 13.22 -2.89
CA MET A 39 1.43 13.20 -4.17
C MET A 39 1.73 14.63 -4.61
N THR A 40 2.57 14.79 -5.63
CA THR A 40 2.95 16.11 -6.16
C THR A 40 1.73 16.95 -6.52
N GLU A 41 0.70 16.31 -7.06
CA GLU A 41 -0.59 16.90 -7.45
C GLU A 41 -1.41 17.44 -6.26
N MET A 42 -1.00 17.13 -5.02
CA MET A 42 -1.63 17.57 -3.77
C MET A 42 -0.77 18.55 -2.97
N SER A 43 0.37 18.99 -3.46
CA SER A 43 1.27 20.03 -2.92
C SER A 43 1.72 19.86 -1.45
N PRO A 44 2.18 18.76 -0.95
CA PRO A 44 2.09 17.38 -1.40
C PRO A 44 1.09 16.51 -0.64
N LEU A 45 0.41 17.02 0.43
CA LEU A 45 -0.27 16.22 1.45
C LEU A 45 -1.79 16.17 1.28
N GLY A 46 -2.34 14.97 1.19
CA GLY A 46 -3.79 14.69 1.13
C GLY A 46 -4.38 14.26 2.47
N THR A 47 -3.76 13.26 3.11
CA THR A 47 -4.20 12.74 4.41
C THR A 47 -3.05 12.55 5.38
N ILE A 48 -3.37 12.52 6.68
CA ILE A 48 -2.42 12.24 7.75
C ILE A 48 -3.08 11.39 8.84
N ASN A 49 -2.36 10.40 9.33
CA ASN A 49 -2.83 9.55 10.42
C ASN A 49 -2.47 10.18 11.78
N THR A 50 -3.18 11.23 12.14
CA THR A 50 -3.03 11.87 13.46
C THR A 50 -3.72 11.02 14.52
N PRO A 51 -3.06 10.71 15.65
CA PRO A 51 -3.63 9.90 16.71
C PRO A 51 -4.85 10.61 17.34
N THR A 52 -5.99 9.94 17.35
CA THR A 52 -7.18 10.39 18.07
C THR A 52 -7.13 9.92 19.52
N LYS A 53 -7.86 10.59 20.44
CA LYS A 53 -7.98 10.12 21.83
C LYS A 53 -8.49 8.68 21.91
N LYS A 54 -9.40 8.30 21.02
CA LYS A 54 -9.94 6.94 20.92
C LYS A 54 -8.84 5.96 20.53
N ALA A 55 -8.06 6.26 19.49
CA ALA A 55 -6.95 5.43 19.04
C ALA A 55 -5.89 5.24 20.13
N MET A 56 -5.55 6.30 20.85
CA MET A 56 -4.56 6.25 21.94
C MET A 56 -5.03 5.45 23.16
N SER A 57 -6.32 5.18 23.31
CA SER A 57 -6.88 4.33 24.40
C SER A 57 -6.93 2.84 24.04
N LEU A 58 -6.62 2.47 22.82
CA LEU A 58 -6.60 1.07 22.37
C LEU A 58 -5.35 0.33 22.88
N PRO A 59 -5.40 -1.00 22.98
CA PRO A 59 -4.22 -1.83 23.15
C PRO A 59 -3.16 -1.52 22.09
N LEU A 60 -1.87 -1.62 22.44
CA LEU A 60 -0.75 -1.24 21.57
C LEU A 60 -0.82 -1.90 20.17
N GLU A 61 -1.11 -3.19 20.10
CA GLU A 61 -1.18 -3.92 18.84
C GLU A 61 -2.29 -3.38 17.92
N GLU A 62 -3.45 -3.05 18.48
CA GLU A 62 -4.56 -2.44 17.72
C GLU A 62 -4.20 -1.02 17.27
N ARG A 63 -3.49 -0.26 18.12
CA ARG A 63 -2.99 1.07 17.79
C ARG A 63 -2.02 1.01 16.61
N TYR A 64 -1.07 0.07 16.62
CA TYR A 64 -0.13 -0.12 15.51
C TYR A 64 -0.85 -0.46 14.20
N GLN A 65 -1.90 -1.28 14.25
CA GLN A 65 -2.73 -1.57 13.07
C GLN A 65 -3.42 -0.32 12.52
N LEU A 66 -3.92 0.55 13.38
CA LEU A 66 -4.49 1.83 12.93
C LEU A 66 -3.42 2.75 12.31
N GLN A 67 -2.20 2.74 12.82
CA GLN A 67 -1.11 3.57 12.29
C GLN A 67 -0.63 3.14 10.89
N THR A 68 -0.91 1.90 10.45
CA THR A 68 -0.61 1.48 9.06
C THR A 68 -1.48 2.18 8.03
N LYS A 69 -2.66 2.70 8.43
CA LYS A 69 -3.57 3.42 7.53
C LYS A 69 -3.06 4.83 7.22
N GLN A 70 -3.50 5.41 6.11
CA GLN A 70 -3.07 6.74 5.68
C GLN A 70 -3.83 7.88 6.40
N GLY A 71 -4.84 7.54 7.19
CA GLY A 71 -5.48 8.46 8.12
C GLY A 71 -6.58 9.34 7.52
N TYR A 72 -6.67 10.57 8.02
CA TYR A 72 -7.79 11.48 7.76
C TYR A 72 -7.41 12.58 6.78
N PRO A 73 -8.35 13.05 5.94
CA PRO A 73 -8.08 14.15 5.03
C PRO A 73 -7.67 15.42 5.81
N MET A 74 -6.72 16.14 5.22
CA MET A 74 -6.32 17.45 5.72
C MET A 74 -7.47 18.44 5.63
N PHE A 75 -7.48 19.46 6.51
CA PHE A 75 -8.50 20.51 6.46
C PHE A 75 -8.59 21.13 5.05
N GLY A 76 -9.78 21.09 4.46
CA GLY A 76 -10.03 21.58 3.10
C GLY A 76 -9.81 20.54 1.99
N VAL A 77 -9.35 19.33 2.31
CA VAL A 77 -9.30 18.20 1.36
C VAL A 77 -10.53 17.33 1.56
N GLU A 78 -11.22 17.06 0.47
CA GLU A 78 -12.30 16.10 0.40
C GLU A 78 -11.79 14.81 -0.30
N ILE A 79 -12.26 13.66 0.16
CA ILE A 79 -11.94 12.36 -0.42
C ILE A 79 -13.21 11.55 -0.65
N LYS A 80 -13.25 10.80 -1.72
CA LYS A 80 -14.26 9.75 -1.98
C LYS A 80 -13.64 8.57 -2.70
N THR A 81 -14.27 7.40 -2.56
CA THR A 81 -13.98 6.23 -3.38
C THR A 81 -15.15 5.97 -4.32
N VAL A 82 -14.86 5.59 -5.56
CA VAL A 82 -15.88 5.34 -6.58
C VAL A 82 -15.66 3.98 -7.24
N ASN A 83 -16.76 3.38 -7.72
CA ASN A 83 -16.72 2.19 -8.57
C ASN A 83 -16.40 2.53 -10.05
N ASP A 84 -16.37 1.53 -10.92
CA ASP A 84 -16.10 1.69 -12.36
C ASP A 84 -17.14 2.57 -13.08
N ASP A 85 -18.36 2.68 -12.54
CA ASP A 85 -19.43 3.56 -13.04
C ASP A 85 -19.37 4.98 -12.48
N ASN A 86 -18.29 5.32 -11.72
CA ASN A 86 -18.07 6.61 -11.03
C ASN A 86 -19.11 6.91 -9.93
N GLU A 87 -19.78 5.90 -9.40
CA GLU A 87 -20.70 6.04 -8.27
C GLU A 87 -19.92 5.96 -6.94
N GLU A 88 -20.25 6.85 -5.98
CA GLU A 88 -19.58 6.87 -4.67
C GLU A 88 -19.90 5.62 -3.87
N LEU A 89 -18.85 4.99 -3.35
CA LEU A 89 -18.93 3.79 -2.52
C LEU A 89 -19.20 4.13 -1.05
N PRO A 90 -19.81 3.19 -0.29
CA PRO A 90 -20.04 3.39 1.14
C PRO A 90 -18.73 3.50 1.92
N ARG A 91 -18.76 4.28 3.01
CA ARG A 91 -17.64 4.43 3.95
C ARG A 91 -17.75 3.38 5.07
N ASP A 92 -17.61 2.11 4.72
CA ASP A 92 -17.72 0.96 5.63
C ASP A 92 -16.36 0.33 6.01
N GLY A 93 -15.28 0.76 5.32
CA GLY A 93 -13.93 0.21 5.48
C GLY A 93 -13.70 -1.08 4.71
N GLU A 94 -14.68 -1.56 3.96
CA GLU A 94 -14.64 -2.80 3.16
C GLU A 94 -14.71 -2.51 1.67
N ALA A 95 -15.67 -1.66 1.24
CA ALA A 95 -15.84 -1.30 -0.15
C ALA A 95 -14.61 -0.52 -0.66
N SER A 96 -13.86 -1.11 -1.58
CA SER A 96 -12.68 -0.52 -2.20
C SER A 96 -12.98 -0.01 -3.61
N GLY A 97 -12.43 1.14 -3.96
CA GLY A 97 -12.61 1.74 -5.28
C GLY A 97 -11.57 2.80 -5.58
N ALA A 98 -11.69 3.39 -6.78
CA ALA A 98 -10.79 4.45 -7.22
C ALA A 98 -10.89 5.66 -6.28
N LEU A 99 -9.76 6.08 -5.71
CA LEU A 99 -9.67 7.21 -4.80
C LEU A 99 -9.66 8.52 -5.57
N LYS A 100 -10.64 9.37 -5.33
CA LYS A 100 -10.71 10.72 -5.85
C LYS A 100 -10.55 11.75 -4.74
N VAL A 101 -9.90 12.85 -5.07
CA VAL A 101 -9.64 13.95 -4.13
C VAL A 101 -10.01 15.29 -4.72
N LYS A 102 -10.40 16.25 -3.84
CA LYS A 102 -10.73 17.62 -4.19
C LYS A 102 -10.28 18.56 -3.07
N GLY A 103 -9.80 19.73 -3.41
CA GLY A 103 -9.37 20.71 -2.41
C GLY A 103 -8.64 21.91 -3.01
N PRO A 104 -8.39 22.96 -2.21
CA PRO A 104 -7.84 24.23 -2.71
C PRO A 104 -6.40 24.16 -3.20
N TRP A 105 -5.65 23.14 -2.81
CA TRP A 105 -4.26 22.92 -3.27
C TRP A 105 -4.11 21.65 -4.11
N ILE A 106 -5.22 21.02 -4.51
CA ILE A 106 -5.20 19.91 -5.47
C ILE A 106 -5.02 20.51 -6.86
N MET A 107 -4.09 19.93 -7.63
CA MET A 107 -3.79 20.38 -8.98
C MET A 107 -5.00 20.26 -9.90
N HIS A 108 -5.27 21.29 -10.67
CA HIS A 108 -6.36 21.30 -11.66
C HIS A 108 -5.89 20.86 -13.05
N THR A 109 -4.68 21.27 -13.43
CA THR A 109 -4.17 21.02 -14.80
C THR A 109 -2.66 20.82 -14.78
N TYR A 110 -2.15 19.84 -15.51
CA TYR A 110 -0.71 19.66 -15.66
C TYR A 110 -0.09 20.76 -16.53
N TYR A 111 1.19 21.07 -16.25
CA TYR A 111 1.90 22.06 -17.04
C TYR A 111 1.89 21.71 -18.53
N LYS A 112 1.48 22.68 -19.37
CA LYS A 112 1.31 22.52 -20.83
C LYS A 112 0.25 21.50 -21.28
N ALA A 113 -0.58 20.95 -20.40
CA ALA A 113 -1.72 20.16 -20.81
C ALA A 113 -2.86 21.06 -21.29
N GLU A 114 -3.57 20.65 -22.34
CA GLU A 114 -4.72 21.38 -22.89
C GLU A 114 -6.01 21.14 -22.08
N ALA A 115 -6.13 19.94 -21.48
CA ALA A 115 -7.29 19.53 -20.72
C ALA A 115 -7.04 19.57 -19.21
N PRO A 116 -8.09 19.85 -18.39
CA PRO A 116 -8.03 19.64 -16.95
C PRO A 116 -7.71 18.18 -16.58
N ALA A 117 -7.05 17.98 -15.45
CA ALA A 117 -6.82 16.67 -14.86
C ALA A 117 -7.91 16.28 -13.84
N VAL A 118 -8.86 17.17 -13.62
CA VAL A 118 -10.04 16.96 -12.76
C VAL A 118 -11.28 16.76 -13.63
N ASP A 119 -12.27 16.04 -13.08
CA ASP A 119 -13.58 15.89 -13.72
C ASP A 119 -14.42 17.19 -13.63
N ASP A 120 -15.64 17.17 -14.21
CA ASP A 120 -16.53 18.35 -14.25
C ASP A 120 -16.97 18.85 -12.88
N GLU A 121 -16.86 18.02 -11.83
CA GLU A 121 -17.13 18.38 -10.45
C GLU A 121 -15.88 18.86 -9.70
N GLY A 122 -14.70 18.81 -10.33
CA GLY A 122 -13.41 19.21 -9.76
C GLY A 122 -12.72 18.12 -8.96
N TRP A 123 -13.05 16.84 -9.13
CA TRP A 123 -12.38 15.70 -8.52
C TRP A 123 -11.19 15.25 -9.35
N PHE A 124 -10.06 15.08 -8.70
CA PHE A 124 -8.84 14.52 -9.25
C PHE A 124 -8.77 13.03 -8.97
N ASP A 125 -8.55 12.21 -9.99
CA ASP A 125 -8.30 10.77 -9.87
C ASP A 125 -6.83 10.54 -9.50
N THR A 126 -6.61 9.93 -8.34
CA THR A 126 -5.25 9.74 -7.80
C THR A 126 -4.52 8.54 -8.42
N GLY A 127 -5.25 7.64 -9.08
CA GLY A 127 -4.76 6.33 -9.51
C GLY A 127 -4.45 5.38 -8.35
N ASP A 128 -4.91 5.68 -7.13
CA ASP A 128 -4.89 4.78 -5.99
C ASP A 128 -6.25 4.13 -5.81
N VAL A 129 -6.27 2.90 -5.28
CA VAL A 129 -7.46 2.20 -4.80
C VAL A 129 -7.46 2.27 -3.28
N ALA A 130 -8.58 2.66 -2.70
CA ALA A 130 -8.69 2.85 -1.25
C ALA A 130 -10.03 2.39 -0.70
N THR A 131 -10.08 2.18 0.61
CA THR A 131 -11.30 2.11 1.42
C THR A 131 -11.39 3.33 2.31
N ILE A 132 -12.61 3.74 2.67
CA ILE A 132 -12.85 4.79 3.67
C ILE A 132 -13.68 4.17 4.80
N HIS A 133 -13.17 4.28 6.03
CA HIS A 133 -13.85 3.79 7.21
C HIS A 133 -14.98 4.72 7.65
N PRO A 134 -15.96 4.24 8.48
CA PRO A 134 -17.07 5.06 8.95
C PRO A 134 -16.66 6.33 9.71
N ASP A 135 -15.48 6.34 10.30
CA ASP A 135 -14.92 7.51 11.00
C ASP A 135 -14.17 8.48 10.07
N GLY A 136 -14.13 8.18 8.77
CA GLY A 136 -13.45 8.97 7.75
C GLY A 136 -11.96 8.64 7.56
N CYS A 137 -11.43 7.66 8.31
CA CYS A 137 -10.06 7.20 8.11
C CYS A 137 -9.93 6.48 6.76
N MET A 138 -8.98 6.89 5.95
CA MET A 138 -8.67 6.28 4.66
C MET A 138 -7.59 5.22 4.81
N GLN A 139 -7.72 4.14 4.05
CA GLN A 139 -6.72 3.11 3.89
C GLN A 139 -6.50 2.82 2.40
N ILE A 140 -5.26 3.00 1.92
CA ILE A 140 -4.87 2.59 0.58
C ILE A 140 -4.83 1.06 0.54
N VAL A 141 -5.50 0.50 -0.44
CA VAL A 141 -5.48 -0.93 -0.75
C VAL A 141 -4.30 -1.22 -1.67
N ASP A 142 -4.21 -0.46 -2.78
CA ASP A 142 -3.10 -0.57 -3.74
C ASP A 142 -3.11 0.60 -4.74
N ARG A 143 -2.17 0.61 -5.68
CA ARG A 143 -2.27 1.38 -6.90
C ARG A 143 -3.22 0.69 -7.88
N ALA A 144 -4.04 1.44 -8.61
CA ALA A 144 -4.97 0.87 -9.61
C ALA A 144 -4.27 0.01 -10.68
N LYS A 145 -3.00 0.34 -10.97
CA LYS A 145 -2.14 -0.43 -11.90
C LYS A 145 -1.40 -1.61 -11.27
N ASP A 146 -1.37 -1.70 -9.93
CA ASP A 146 -0.61 -2.71 -9.18
C ASP A 146 -1.52 -3.71 -8.47
N VAL A 147 -2.83 -3.35 -8.29
CA VAL A 147 -3.84 -4.29 -7.80
C VAL A 147 -3.95 -5.47 -8.75
N ILE A 148 -3.95 -6.67 -8.22
CA ILE A 148 -3.93 -7.90 -9.01
C ILE A 148 -5.36 -8.37 -9.23
N LYS A 149 -5.79 -8.37 -10.48
CA LYS A 149 -7.16 -8.74 -10.88
C LYS A 149 -7.23 -10.22 -11.18
N THR A 150 -7.80 -10.99 -10.27
CA THR A 150 -7.82 -12.45 -10.37
C THR A 150 -9.25 -12.99 -10.31
N GLY A 151 -9.75 -13.53 -11.43
CA GLY A 151 -11.07 -14.18 -11.48
C GLY A 151 -12.24 -13.30 -11.05
N GLY A 152 -12.17 -11.97 -11.25
CA GLY A 152 -13.19 -11.00 -10.84
C GLY A 152 -13.02 -10.46 -9.41
N GLU A 153 -12.01 -10.92 -8.68
CA GLU A 153 -11.65 -10.46 -7.34
C GLU A 153 -10.33 -9.69 -7.39
N TRP A 154 -10.07 -8.88 -6.39
CA TRP A 154 -8.86 -8.07 -6.28
C TRP A 154 -7.97 -8.54 -5.15
N ILE A 155 -6.66 -8.66 -5.44
CA ILE A 155 -5.63 -8.95 -4.44
C ILE A 155 -4.76 -7.72 -4.28
N SER A 156 -4.61 -7.26 -3.04
CA SER A 156 -3.67 -6.18 -2.70
C SER A 156 -2.23 -6.72 -2.74
N SER A 157 -1.42 -6.16 -3.62
CA SER A 157 0.01 -6.47 -3.65
C SER A 157 0.71 -5.97 -2.38
N ILE A 158 0.28 -4.83 -1.84
CA ILE A 158 0.82 -4.22 -0.62
C ILE A 158 0.55 -5.10 0.60
N ASP A 159 -0.65 -5.65 0.74
CA ASP A 159 -0.99 -6.50 1.89
C ASP A 159 -0.19 -7.80 1.89
N LEU A 160 0.02 -8.40 0.71
CA LEU A 160 0.90 -9.56 0.57
C LEU A 160 2.36 -9.24 0.92
N GLU A 161 2.88 -8.12 0.43
CA GLU A 161 4.22 -7.64 0.77
C GLU A 161 4.36 -7.41 2.28
N ASN A 162 3.42 -6.70 2.89
CA ASN A 162 3.41 -6.46 4.33
C ASN A 162 3.30 -7.76 5.14
N ALA A 163 2.47 -8.71 4.70
CA ALA A 163 2.32 -9.99 5.36
C ALA A 163 3.65 -10.77 5.38
N VAL A 164 4.34 -10.87 4.23
CA VAL A 164 5.57 -11.64 4.14
C VAL A 164 6.76 -10.93 4.82
N LEU A 165 6.80 -9.59 4.82
CA LEU A 165 7.82 -8.80 5.52
C LEU A 165 7.81 -8.98 7.04
N THR A 166 6.75 -9.54 7.62
CA THR A 166 6.73 -9.92 9.03
C THR A 166 7.50 -11.22 9.33
N HIS A 167 7.97 -11.92 8.30
CA HIS A 167 8.80 -13.11 8.46
C HIS A 167 10.23 -12.73 8.83
N GLU A 168 10.79 -13.33 9.89
CA GLU A 168 12.09 -12.95 10.47
C GLU A 168 13.29 -13.01 9.50
N ASN A 169 13.22 -13.83 8.47
CA ASN A 169 14.29 -14.04 7.49
C ASN A 169 14.06 -13.28 6.17
N VAL A 170 12.98 -12.54 6.02
CA VAL A 170 12.71 -11.70 4.84
C VAL A 170 13.25 -10.30 5.07
N VAL A 171 13.99 -9.77 4.12
CA VAL A 171 14.54 -8.41 4.12
C VAL A 171 13.68 -7.46 3.30
N GLU A 172 13.31 -7.92 2.10
CA GLU A 172 12.52 -7.13 1.16
C GLU A 172 11.59 -8.03 0.35
N ALA A 173 10.45 -7.51 -0.04
CA ALA A 173 9.45 -8.23 -0.81
C ALA A 173 8.82 -7.31 -1.87
N CYS A 174 8.51 -7.89 -3.02
CA CYS A 174 7.74 -7.23 -4.07
C CYS A 174 6.74 -8.23 -4.65
N VAL A 175 5.48 -7.81 -4.79
CA VAL A 175 4.43 -8.61 -5.42
C VAL A 175 3.94 -7.89 -6.66
N VAL A 176 3.86 -8.61 -7.76
CA VAL A 176 3.27 -8.13 -9.01
C VAL A 176 2.21 -9.09 -9.52
N GLY A 177 1.18 -8.55 -10.17
CA GLY A 177 0.26 -9.34 -10.98
C GLY A 177 0.93 -9.68 -12.31
N VAL A 178 0.92 -10.96 -12.67
CA VAL A 178 1.33 -11.43 -14.00
C VAL A 178 0.21 -12.21 -14.66
N PRO A 179 0.09 -12.17 -16.01
CA PRO A 179 -0.95 -12.87 -16.74
C PRO A 179 -0.99 -14.36 -16.40
N HIS A 180 -2.22 -14.88 -16.30
CA HIS A 180 -2.48 -16.29 -16.01
C HIS A 180 -3.59 -16.84 -16.92
N PRO A 181 -3.45 -18.00 -17.58
CA PRO A 181 -4.37 -18.48 -18.61
C PRO A 181 -5.81 -18.71 -18.14
N LYS A 182 -6.04 -18.82 -16.83
CA LYS A 182 -7.36 -19.10 -16.25
C LYS A 182 -7.93 -17.94 -15.41
N TRP A 183 -7.09 -17.08 -14.83
CA TRP A 183 -7.50 -16.16 -13.77
C TRP A 183 -7.27 -14.69 -14.08
N ASP A 184 -7.02 -14.31 -15.34
CA ASP A 184 -6.51 -13.00 -15.78
C ASP A 184 -5.10 -12.76 -15.26
N GLU A 185 -4.95 -12.46 -13.99
CA GLU A 185 -3.67 -12.27 -13.31
C GLU A 185 -3.57 -13.15 -12.06
N ARG A 186 -2.32 -13.49 -11.70
CA ARG A 186 -2.01 -14.12 -10.42
C ARG A 186 -0.78 -13.46 -9.78
N PRO A 187 -0.72 -13.47 -8.44
CA PRO A 187 0.43 -12.91 -7.74
C PRO A 187 1.72 -13.70 -8.02
N LEU A 188 2.76 -12.96 -8.37
CA LEU A 188 4.14 -13.43 -8.41
C LEU A 188 4.93 -12.67 -7.33
N LEU A 189 5.51 -13.41 -6.37
CA LEU A 189 6.22 -12.85 -5.23
C LEU A 189 7.73 -12.91 -5.43
N PHE A 190 8.40 -11.79 -5.29
CA PHE A 190 9.86 -11.67 -5.28
C PHE A 190 10.34 -11.41 -3.87
N LEU A 191 11.39 -12.13 -3.43
CA LEU A 191 11.92 -12.04 -2.07
C LEU A 191 13.43 -11.86 -2.05
N ILE A 192 13.87 -10.96 -1.19
CA ILE A 192 15.25 -10.90 -0.69
C ILE A 192 15.24 -11.45 0.73
N THR A 193 16.07 -12.46 0.98
CA THR A 193 16.25 -13.09 2.29
C THR A 193 17.53 -12.60 2.98
N LYS A 194 17.60 -12.72 4.29
CA LYS A 194 18.83 -12.43 5.04
C LYS A 194 19.97 -13.34 4.57
N ASP A 195 21.19 -12.81 4.53
CA ASP A 195 22.39 -13.52 4.12
C ASP A 195 22.54 -14.86 4.86
N GLY A 196 22.82 -15.92 4.09
CA GLY A 196 22.98 -17.28 4.62
C GLY A 196 21.69 -17.98 5.05
N LYS A 197 20.52 -17.39 4.77
CA LYS A 197 19.21 -18.01 5.03
C LYS A 197 18.62 -18.56 3.74
N GLU A 198 18.69 -19.89 3.62
CA GLU A 198 17.97 -20.60 2.57
C GLU A 198 16.50 -20.77 3.01
N MET A 199 15.59 -20.40 2.13
CA MET A 199 14.15 -20.56 2.31
C MET A 199 13.57 -21.21 1.06
N ASN A 200 12.49 -21.94 1.23
CA ASN A 200 11.79 -22.55 0.10
C ASN A 200 10.37 -21.97 -0.04
N LYS A 201 9.79 -22.19 -1.22
CA LYS A 201 8.45 -21.67 -1.57
C LYS A 201 7.35 -22.17 -0.62
N GLN A 202 7.46 -23.44 -0.17
CA GLN A 202 6.46 -24.04 0.72
C GLN A 202 6.47 -23.37 2.09
N GLU A 203 7.63 -23.08 2.64
CA GLU A 203 7.80 -22.40 3.92
C GLU A 203 7.14 -21.02 3.91
N ILE A 204 7.35 -20.24 2.83
CA ILE A 204 6.73 -18.93 2.65
C ILE A 204 5.21 -19.06 2.52
N ASN A 205 4.72 -20.01 1.72
CA ASN A 205 3.28 -20.23 1.56
C ASN A 205 2.61 -20.67 2.86
N ASP A 206 3.23 -21.55 3.65
CA ASP A 206 2.72 -21.96 4.96
C ASP A 206 2.70 -20.82 5.97
N PHE A 207 3.65 -19.90 5.86
CA PHE A 207 3.67 -18.67 6.65
C PHE A 207 2.54 -17.71 6.24
N LEU A 208 2.37 -17.46 4.94
CA LEU A 208 1.34 -16.58 4.40
C LEU A 208 -0.07 -17.10 4.67
N LEU A 209 -0.31 -18.43 4.63
CA LEU A 209 -1.60 -19.05 4.95
C LEU A 209 -2.14 -18.69 6.34
N LYS A 210 -1.28 -18.27 7.27
CA LYS A 210 -1.66 -17.84 8.61
C LYS A 210 -2.08 -16.35 8.66
N LYS A 211 -1.89 -15.61 7.58
CA LYS A 211 -2.03 -14.15 7.54
C LYS A 211 -3.00 -13.66 6.48
N VAL A 212 -3.10 -14.40 5.38
CA VAL A 212 -3.96 -14.04 4.25
C VAL A 212 -4.85 -15.22 3.86
N VAL A 213 -5.92 -14.93 3.14
CA VAL A 213 -6.81 -15.97 2.63
C VAL A 213 -6.11 -16.82 1.56
N LYS A 214 -6.44 -18.10 1.48
CA LYS A 214 -5.74 -19.07 0.64
C LYS A 214 -5.63 -18.67 -0.83
N TRP A 215 -6.64 -18.05 -1.39
CA TRP A 215 -6.66 -17.67 -2.80
C TRP A 215 -5.78 -16.43 -3.12
N TRP A 216 -5.26 -15.74 -2.10
CA TRP A 216 -4.26 -14.67 -2.24
C TRP A 216 -2.84 -15.20 -2.38
N LEU A 217 -2.60 -16.47 -2.05
CA LEU A 217 -1.24 -17.02 -2.12
C LEU A 217 -0.65 -16.84 -3.51
N PRO A 218 0.65 -16.48 -3.59
CA PRO A 218 1.34 -16.35 -4.86
C PRO A 218 1.43 -17.70 -5.59
N ASP A 219 1.23 -17.68 -6.89
CA ASP A 219 1.33 -18.86 -7.74
C ASP A 219 2.79 -19.28 -7.90
N ASP A 220 3.71 -18.32 -7.79
CA ASP A 220 5.14 -18.62 -7.70
C ASP A 220 5.90 -17.59 -6.84
N ILE A 221 7.09 -18.02 -6.35
CA ILE A 221 7.96 -17.21 -5.51
C ILE A 221 9.37 -17.28 -6.08
N ILE A 222 9.96 -16.10 -6.33
CA ILE A 222 11.30 -15.96 -6.90
C ILE A 222 12.22 -15.31 -5.86
N PHE A 223 13.28 -16.00 -5.50
CA PHE A 223 14.31 -15.45 -4.63
C PHE A 223 15.33 -14.69 -5.47
N VAL A 224 15.52 -13.42 -5.15
CA VAL A 224 16.39 -12.49 -5.88
C VAL A 224 17.45 -11.90 -4.95
N LYS A 225 18.55 -11.39 -5.53
CA LYS A 225 19.60 -10.69 -4.78
C LYS A 225 19.29 -9.21 -4.57
N GLU A 226 18.57 -8.62 -5.50
CA GLU A 226 18.18 -7.21 -5.49
C GLU A 226 16.83 -7.04 -6.18
N LEU A 227 16.11 -5.99 -5.80
CA LEU A 227 14.88 -5.54 -6.43
C LEU A 227 15.10 -4.20 -7.14
N PRO A 228 14.42 -3.92 -8.26
CA PRO A 228 14.59 -2.67 -8.98
C PRO A 228 14.00 -1.49 -8.19
N HIS A 229 14.82 -0.47 -7.93
CA HIS A 229 14.42 0.75 -7.24
C HIS A 229 14.64 1.98 -8.12
N GLY A 230 13.69 2.90 -8.08
CA GLY A 230 13.86 4.22 -8.65
C GLY A 230 14.80 5.12 -7.82
N ALA A 231 15.15 6.28 -8.36
CA ALA A 231 16.03 7.26 -7.69
C ALA A 231 15.50 7.74 -6.32
N THR A 232 14.21 7.57 -6.05
CA THR A 232 13.56 7.92 -4.78
C THR A 232 13.45 6.75 -3.80
N GLY A 233 14.05 5.58 -4.13
CA GLY A 233 13.98 4.36 -3.31
C GLY A 233 12.67 3.57 -3.46
N LYS A 234 11.74 3.97 -4.35
CA LYS A 234 10.50 3.22 -4.60
C LYS A 234 10.76 2.02 -5.50
N LEU A 235 10.13 0.90 -5.19
CA LEU A 235 10.12 -0.29 -6.05
C LEU A 235 9.55 0.00 -7.43
N LEU A 236 10.24 -0.45 -8.47
CA LEU A 236 9.83 -0.32 -9.87
C LEU A 236 9.10 -1.58 -10.33
N LYS A 237 7.89 -1.81 -9.79
CA LYS A 237 7.05 -2.97 -10.12
C LYS A 237 6.82 -3.17 -11.62
N VAL A 238 6.82 -2.08 -12.39
CA VAL A 238 6.65 -2.14 -13.85
C VAL A 238 7.75 -2.93 -14.55
N GLU A 239 9.00 -2.84 -14.09
CA GLU A 239 10.12 -3.58 -14.67
C GLU A 239 9.96 -5.08 -14.43
N LEU A 240 9.63 -5.49 -13.22
CA LEU A 240 9.37 -6.90 -12.88
C LEU A 240 8.17 -7.45 -13.65
N ARG A 241 7.11 -6.65 -13.81
CA ARG A 241 5.92 -7.06 -14.55
C ARG A 241 6.20 -7.32 -16.03
N GLU A 242 7.01 -6.47 -16.66
CA GLU A 242 7.40 -6.66 -18.06
C GLU A 242 8.37 -7.84 -18.24
N GLU A 243 9.35 -7.99 -17.33
CA GLU A 243 10.34 -9.08 -17.39
C GLU A 243 9.69 -10.46 -17.20
N TYR A 244 8.68 -10.54 -16.31
CA TYR A 244 8.05 -11.83 -15.92
C TYR A 244 6.63 -12.01 -16.47
N LYS A 245 6.18 -11.22 -17.45
CA LYS A 245 4.82 -11.26 -17.99
C LYS A 245 4.36 -12.63 -18.49
N ASP A 246 5.26 -13.45 -18.98
CA ASP A 246 4.96 -14.78 -19.52
C ASP A 246 5.22 -15.93 -18.51
N HIS A 247 5.67 -15.59 -17.29
CA HIS A 247 6.14 -16.58 -16.30
C HIS A 247 5.11 -17.63 -15.89
N LEU A 248 3.83 -17.27 -15.81
CA LEU A 248 2.75 -18.19 -15.46
C LEU A 248 1.94 -18.69 -16.67
N MET A 249 2.26 -18.24 -17.88
CA MET A 249 1.57 -18.66 -19.10
C MET A 249 1.98 -20.05 -19.61
N GLU A 250 3.17 -20.52 -19.21
CA GLU A 250 3.75 -21.78 -19.63
C GLU A 250 3.62 -22.92 -18.59
N LYS A 251 2.87 -22.71 -17.50
CA LYS A 251 2.70 -23.66 -16.38
C LYS A 251 1.36 -24.39 -16.41
#